data_27a0c058af78a53e99040651201c5bac
#
_entry.id   27a0c058af78a53e99040651201c5bac
#
_cell.length_a   1.000
_cell.length_b   1.000
_cell.length_c   1.000
_cell.angle_alpha   90.00
_cell.angle_beta   90.00
_cell.angle_gamma   90.00
#
_symmetry.space_group_name_H-M   'P 1'
#
loop_
_entity.id
_entity.type
_entity.pdbx_description
1 polymer ?
#
loop_
_entity_poly.entity_id
_entity_poly.type
_entity_poly.pdbx_seq_one_letter_code
_entity_poly.pdbx_strand_id
1 'polypeptide(L)'
;LSSLKKEVKEALVQGKYLLAEKIETEEEFNQAQEMGFHFFQGFFFSKPQIVGGVHQSQGSSLVFQKMIQELKTKEPSFQKLAQIVETDPTLAYRVMSVSGKAKLQTKTIKAALAKMGLLEIERWTRVLMMLEMGKNKPVELYRMALIRSRFGELIAENSNMINRINTITLMCLFSLIDAMLDLSMEEALKQIEIDEDVYQALVFHTGPLELIFSVILCYERGTGDHICEISKDLCIDANPLIG
;
A
#
# COMPACT_ATOMS: atom_id res chain seq x y z
N LEU A 1 -18.98 -6.01 30.20
CA LEU A 1 -18.18 -7.15 29.71
C LEU A 1 -18.87 -8.50 29.94
N SER A 2 -19.50 -8.76 31.10
CA SER A 2 -20.17 -10.05 31.39
C SER A 2 -21.40 -10.30 30.51
N SER A 3 -22.19 -9.27 30.20
CA SER A 3 -23.37 -9.36 29.30
C SER A 3 -22.93 -9.66 27.87
N LEU A 4 -21.93 -8.94 27.35
CA LEU A 4 -21.40 -9.13 26.01
C LEU A 4 -20.86 -10.54 25.80
N LYS A 5 -20.10 -11.08 26.76
CA LYS A 5 -19.60 -12.48 26.69
C LYS A 5 -20.72 -13.51 26.60
N LYS A 6 -21.87 -13.28 27.25
CA LYS A 6 -23.03 -14.17 27.18
C LYS A 6 -23.69 -14.11 25.80
N GLU A 7 -23.92 -12.90 25.28
CA GLU A 7 -24.52 -12.70 23.94
C GLU A 7 -23.67 -13.26 22.83
N VAL A 8 -22.34 -13.06 22.90
CA VAL A 8 -21.36 -13.64 21.96
C VAL A 8 -21.46 -15.17 21.99
N LYS A 9 -21.47 -15.76 23.17
CA LYS A 9 -21.56 -17.22 23.33
C LYS A 9 -22.86 -17.80 22.77
N GLU A 10 -24.00 -17.14 22.99
CA GLU A 10 -25.29 -17.51 22.44
C GLU A 10 -25.29 -17.41 20.90
N ALA A 11 -24.72 -16.39 20.32
CA ALA A 11 -24.62 -16.22 18.88
C ALA A 11 -23.71 -17.28 18.23
N LEU A 12 -22.57 -17.61 18.87
CA LEU A 12 -21.66 -18.67 18.41
C LEU A 12 -22.33 -20.06 18.42
N VAL A 13 -23.11 -20.36 19.46
CA VAL A 13 -23.89 -21.63 19.54
C VAL A 13 -24.91 -21.69 18.42
N GLN A 14 -25.46 -20.55 17.98
CA GLN A 14 -26.39 -20.49 16.84
C GLN A 14 -25.68 -20.52 15.47
N GLY A 15 -24.35 -20.72 15.42
CA GLY A 15 -23.58 -20.78 14.18
C GLY A 15 -23.44 -19.43 13.46
N LYS A 16 -23.63 -18.30 14.16
CA LYS A 16 -23.50 -16.96 13.56
C LYS A 16 -22.03 -16.54 13.46
N TYR A 17 -21.70 -15.86 12.39
CA TYR A 17 -20.43 -15.15 12.26
C TYR A 17 -20.52 -13.80 12.97
N LEU A 18 -19.46 -13.46 13.70
CA LEU A 18 -19.40 -12.25 14.51
C LEU A 18 -18.33 -11.32 13.95
N LEU A 19 -18.68 -10.05 13.80
CA LEU A 19 -17.80 -8.97 13.41
C LEU A 19 -17.55 -8.05 14.61
N ALA A 20 -16.29 -7.82 14.96
CA ALA A 20 -15.89 -6.80 15.92
C ALA A 20 -15.55 -5.52 15.16
N GLU A 21 -16.27 -4.46 15.41
CA GLU A 21 -16.10 -3.16 14.76
C GLU A 21 -15.36 -2.18 15.68
N LYS A 22 -14.72 -1.17 15.04
CA LYS A 22 -14.01 -0.08 15.73
C LYS A 22 -12.89 -0.56 16.65
N ILE A 23 -12.16 -1.59 16.24
CA ILE A 23 -10.96 -2.05 16.93
C ILE A 23 -9.87 -0.97 16.75
N GLU A 24 -9.42 -0.37 17.83
CA GLU A 24 -8.41 0.69 17.83
C GLU A 24 -7.12 0.32 18.54
N THR A 25 -7.14 -0.73 19.37
CA THR A 25 -5.99 -1.20 20.14
C THR A 25 -5.75 -2.68 19.98
N GLU A 26 -4.51 -3.12 20.27
CA GLU A 26 -4.13 -4.55 20.24
C GLU A 26 -4.88 -5.33 21.32
N GLU A 27 -5.13 -4.71 22.48
CA GLU A 27 -5.88 -5.32 23.57
C GLU A 27 -7.31 -5.61 23.16
N GLU A 28 -7.97 -4.68 22.47
CA GLU A 28 -9.33 -4.87 21.93
C GLU A 28 -9.37 -5.98 20.88
N PHE A 29 -8.37 -6.03 20.00
CA PHE A 29 -8.26 -7.10 19.02
C PHE A 29 -8.09 -8.46 19.68
N ASN A 30 -7.16 -8.59 20.62
CA ASN A 30 -6.91 -9.84 21.34
C ASN A 30 -8.14 -10.27 22.15
N GLN A 31 -8.81 -9.35 22.84
CA GLN A 31 -10.04 -9.64 23.56
C GLN A 31 -11.17 -10.12 22.64
N ALA A 32 -11.35 -9.49 21.50
CA ALA A 32 -12.35 -9.90 20.53
C ALA A 32 -12.02 -11.29 19.94
N GLN A 33 -10.74 -11.56 19.66
CA GLN A 33 -10.27 -12.85 19.18
C GLN A 33 -10.52 -13.96 20.24
N GLU A 34 -10.19 -13.71 21.51
CA GLU A 34 -10.44 -14.63 22.61
C GLU A 34 -11.94 -14.90 22.85
N MET A 35 -12.79 -13.89 22.59
CA MET A 35 -14.25 -14.04 22.65
C MET A 35 -14.83 -14.85 21.49
N GLY A 36 -14.08 -15.11 20.45
CA GLY A 36 -14.49 -15.92 19.30
C GLY A 36 -15.10 -15.11 18.15
N PHE A 37 -14.80 -13.83 18.03
CA PHE A 37 -15.16 -13.07 16.83
C PHE A 37 -14.40 -13.61 15.61
N HIS A 38 -15.05 -13.57 14.44
CA HIS A 38 -14.52 -14.13 13.18
C HIS A 38 -13.95 -13.04 12.27
N PHE A 39 -14.53 -11.85 12.34
CA PHE A 39 -14.14 -10.70 11.54
C PHE A 39 -13.83 -9.52 12.43
N PHE A 40 -12.91 -8.68 11.98
CA PHE A 40 -12.42 -7.52 12.74
C PHE A 40 -12.34 -6.32 11.81
N GLN A 41 -12.88 -5.18 12.25
CA GLN A 41 -12.84 -3.91 11.53
C GLN A 41 -12.42 -2.80 12.48
N GLY A 42 -11.44 -1.98 12.07
CA GLY A 42 -11.02 -0.84 12.86
C GLY A 42 -9.65 -0.29 12.44
N PHE A 43 -9.33 0.88 12.98
CA PHE A 43 -8.08 1.57 12.67
C PHE A 43 -6.84 0.93 13.31
N PHE A 44 -7.00 -0.06 14.19
CA PHE A 44 -5.88 -0.80 14.78
C PHE A 44 -4.90 -1.31 13.73
N PHE A 45 -5.42 -1.85 12.63
CA PHE A 45 -4.60 -2.43 11.56
C PHE A 45 -3.84 -1.41 10.72
N SER A 46 -4.18 -0.12 10.82
CA SER A 46 -3.57 0.98 10.08
C SER A 46 -2.79 1.98 10.95
N LYS A 47 -2.72 1.75 12.28
CA LYS A 47 -1.91 2.57 13.18
C LYS A 47 -0.49 1.99 13.32
N PRO A 48 0.56 2.83 13.25
CA PRO A 48 1.92 2.39 13.54
C PRO A 48 2.02 1.96 15.02
N GLN A 49 2.56 0.77 15.26
CA GLN A 49 2.94 0.35 16.60
C GLN A 49 4.41 0.74 16.81
N ILE A 50 4.64 1.85 17.48
CA ILE A 50 6.00 2.33 17.77
C ILE A 50 6.60 1.42 18.88
N VAL A 51 7.09 0.27 18.47
CA VAL A 51 7.95 -0.56 19.29
C VAL A 51 9.39 -0.24 18.91
N GLY A 52 10.13 0.42 19.79
CA GLY A 52 11.49 0.84 19.51
C GLY A 52 12.40 -0.31 19.10
N GLY A 53 12.76 -0.34 17.84
CA GLY A 53 13.71 -1.31 17.27
C GLY A 53 13.50 -1.49 15.78
N VAL A 54 14.33 -0.82 14.98
CA VAL A 54 14.37 -1.02 13.52
C VAL A 54 14.97 -2.41 13.24
N HIS A 55 14.13 -3.41 12.99
CA HIS A 55 14.58 -4.67 12.39
C HIS A 55 14.69 -4.47 10.87
N GLN A 56 15.78 -3.86 10.42
CA GLN A 56 16.15 -3.86 9.01
C GLN A 56 16.63 -5.26 8.62
N SER A 57 15.93 -5.92 7.73
CA SER A 57 16.46 -7.03 6.93
C SER A 57 17.42 -6.44 5.89
N GLN A 58 18.71 -6.38 6.21
CA GLN A 58 19.73 -5.60 5.46
C GLN A 58 20.01 -6.09 4.03
N GLY A 59 19.61 -7.31 3.64
CA GLY A 59 19.98 -7.89 2.34
C GLY A 59 19.08 -7.46 1.18
N SER A 60 17.78 -7.69 1.28
CA SER A 60 16.83 -7.47 0.18
C SER A 60 16.55 -5.98 -0.06
N SER A 61 16.60 -5.14 0.97
CA SER A 61 16.41 -3.69 0.85
C SER A 61 17.44 -3.03 -0.08
N LEU A 62 18.71 -3.46 -0.04
CA LEU A 62 19.77 -2.94 -0.89
C LEU A 62 19.57 -3.26 -2.38
N VAL A 63 19.00 -4.42 -2.71
CA VAL A 63 18.72 -4.80 -4.10
C VAL A 63 17.65 -3.89 -4.68
N PHE A 64 16.57 -3.64 -3.95
CA PHE A 64 15.50 -2.75 -4.38
C PHE A 64 15.96 -1.28 -4.50
N GLN A 65 16.80 -0.80 -3.57
CA GLN A 65 17.40 0.52 -3.67
C GLN A 65 18.25 0.67 -4.93
N LYS A 66 19.11 -0.32 -5.26
CA LYS A 66 19.89 -0.32 -6.49
C LYS A 66 19.02 -0.34 -7.74
N MET A 67 17.91 -1.09 -7.73
CA MET A 67 16.95 -1.10 -8.85
C MET A 67 16.33 0.29 -9.05
N ILE A 68 15.87 0.94 -7.99
CA ILE A 68 15.30 2.29 -8.06
C ILE A 68 16.34 3.30 -8.56
N GLN A 69 17.58 3.22 -8.08
CA GLN A 69 18.66 4.10 -8.54
C GLN A 69 18.94 3.93 -10.05
N GLU A 70 19.00 2.69 -10.55
CA GLU A 70 19.19 2.46 -11.99
C GLU A 70 18.01 2.96 -12.81
N LEU A 71 16.76 2.77 -12.32
CA LEU A 71 15.54 3.24 -12.99
C LEU A 71 15.45 4.78 -13.07
N LYS A 72 16.09 5.51 -12.15
CA LYS A 72 16.14 6.98 -12.15
C LYS A 72 17.26 7.57 -13.01
N THR A 73 18.14 6.75 -13.59
CA THR A 73 19.17 7.24 -14.51
C THR A 73 18.54 7.82 -15.78
N LYS A 74 19.26 8.70 -16.49
CA LYS A 74 18.76 9.25 -17.77
C LYS A 74 18.47 8.18 -18.82
N GLU A 75 19.22 7.09 -18.80
CA GLU A 75 19.09 5.95 -19.70
C GLU A 75 19.14 4.65 -18.90
N PRO A 76 17.99 4.22 -18.31
CA PRO A 76 17.93 2.97 -17.54
C PRO A 76 18.27 1.76 -18.41
N SER A 77 19.16 0.90 -17.92
CA SER A 77 19.64 -0.25 -18.67
C SER A 77 19.02 -1.56 -18.18
N PHE A 78 18.27 -2.25 -19.05
CA PHE A 78 17.74 -3.59 -18.75
C PHE A 78 18.85 -4.60 -18.42
N GLN A 79 20.07 -4.40 -18.96
CA GLN A 79 21.20 -5.25 -18.63
C GLN A 79 21.67 -5.05 -17.19
N LYS A 80 21.78 -3.79 -16.73
CA LYS A 80 22.15 -3.51 -15.34
C LYS A 80 21.05 -3.93 -14.37
N LEU A 81 19.77 -3.68 -14.71
CA LEU A 81 18.64 -4.15 -13.91
C LEU A 81 18.66 -5.67 -13.77
N ALA A 82 18.94 -6.42 -14.84
CA ALA A 82 19.07 -7.87 -14.78
C ALA A 82 20.22 -8.30 -13.86
N GLN A 83 21.38 -7.67 -13.97
CA GLN A 83 22.52 -7.96 -13.08
C GLN A 83 22.18 -7.72 -11.61
N ILE A 84 21.44 -6.64 -11.29
CA ILE A 84 20.99 -6.35 -9.93
C ILE A 84 20.03 -7.45 -9.44
N VAL A 85 19.03 -7.83 -10.25
CA VAL A 85 18.07 -8.89 -9.93
C VAL A 85 18.77 -10.24 -9.73
N GLU A 86 19.77 -10.57 -10.52
CA GLU A 86 20.55 -11.81 -10.44
C GLU A 86 21.36 -11.96 -9.15
N THR A 87 21.57 -10.86 -8.40
CA THR A 87 22.21 -10.93 -7.06
C THR A 87 21.29 -11.52 -5.99
N ASP A 88 19.99 -11.59 -6.24
CA ASP A 88 18.99 -12.19 -5.32
C ASP A 88 18.22 -13.31 -6.03
N PRO A 89 18.50 -14.59 -5.73
CA PRO A 89 17.84 -15.73 -6.35
C PRO A 89 16.31 -15.73 -6.19
N THR A 90 15.80 -15.21 -5.07
CA THR A 90 14.35 -15.12 -4.82
C THR A 90 13.71 -14.09 -5.73
N LEU A 91 14.34 -12.94 -5.90
CA LEU A 91 13.88 -11.89 -6.80
C LEU A 91 13.96 -12.36 -8.26
N ALA A 92 15.05 -13.02 -8.65
CA ALA A 92 15.22 -13.60 -9.96
C ALA A 92 14.09 -14.60 -10.30
N TYR A 93 13.78 -15.49 -9.36
CA TYR A 93 12.66 -16.42 -9.47
C TYR A 93 11.31 -15.70 -9.64
N ARG A 94 11.05 -14.65 -8.84
CA ARG A 94 9.81 -13.85 -8.94
C ARG A 94 9.68 -13.19 -10.31
N VAL A 95 10.74 -12.56 -10.84
CA VAL A 95 10.75 -11.95 -12.19
C VAL A 95 10.41 -12.98 -13.25
N MET A 96 11.06 -14.14 -13.22
CA MET A 96 10.82 -15.21 -14.20
C MET A 96 9.41 -15.79 -14.06
N SER A 97 8.87 -15.92 -12.83
CA SER A 97 7.52 -16.43 -12.57
C SER A 97 6.42 -15.50 -13.09
N VAL A 98 6.57 -14.19 -12.92
CA VAL A 98 5.64 -13.18 -13.45
C VAL A 98 5.64 -13.23 -14.97
N SER A 99 6.81 -13.29 -15.59
CA SER A 99 6.94 -13.38 -17.05
C SER A 99 6.35 -14.68 -17.62
N GLY A 100 6.47 -15.79 -16.92
CA GLY A 100 5.87 -17.08 -17.30
C GLY A 100 4.35 -17.07 -17.28
N LYS A 101 3.74 -16.51 -16.24
CA LYS A 101 2.28 -16.37 -16.12
C LYS A 101 1.68 -15.45 -17.18
N ALA A 102 2.39 -14.40 -17.56
CA ALA A 102 1.99 -13.48 -18.62
C ALA A 102 2.17 -14.06 -20.05
N LYS A 103 2.43 -15.37 -20.21
CA LYS A 103 2.73 -16.03 -21.51
C LYS A 103 3.91 -15.39 -22.27
N LEU A 104 4.80 -14.72 -21.54
CA LEU A 104 5.90 -13.95 -22.16
C LEU A 104 7.07 -14.82 -22.64
N GLN A 105 7.05 -16.14 -22.43
CA GLN A 105 8.03 -17.15 -22.91
C GLN A 105 9.47 -16.62 -22.97
N THR A 106 9.96 -16.03 -21.87
CA THR A 106 11.31 -15.49 -21.80
C THR A 106 12.25 -16.48 -21.12
N LYS A 107 13.47 -16.61 -21.64
CA LYS A 107 14.49 -17.52 -21.07
C LYS A 107 15.53 -16.80 -20.21
N THR A 108 15.51 -15.46 -20.18
CA THR A 108 16.48 -14.66 -19.44
C THR A 108 15.79 -13.55 -18.65
N ILE A 109 16.37 -13.18 -17.51
CA ILE A 109 15.88 -12.08 -16.66
C ILE A 109 15.84 -10.77 -17.44
N LYS A 110 16.88 -10.47 -18.22
CA LYS A 110 16.91 -9.28 -19.10
C LYS A 110 15.72 -9.23 -20.05
N ALA A 111 15.42 -10.34 -20.73
CA ALA A 111 14.29 -10.39 -21.66
C ALA A 111 12.93 -10.28 -20.93
N ALA A 112 12.81 -10.83 -19.72
CA ALA A 112 11.63 -10.70 -18.89
C ALA A 112 11.41 -9.23 -18.50
N LEU A 113 12.42 -8.55 -17.99
CA LEU A 113 12.38 -7.14 -17.63
C LEU A 113 12.08 -6.24 -18.84
N ALA A 114 12.72 -6.49 -19.99
CA ALA A 114 12.46 -5.71 -21.20
C ALA A 114 11.01 -5.83 -21.69
N LYS A 115 10.38 -6.99 -21.53
CA LYS A 115 8.96 -7.18 -21.85
C LYS A 115 8.01 -6.55 -20.83
N MET A 116 8.40 -6.46 -19.56
CA MET A 116 7.63 -5.73 -18.55
C MET A 116 7.61 -4.22 -18.83
N GLY A 117 8.72 -3.69 -19.30
CA GLY A 117 8.91 -2.25 -19.47
C GLY A 117 9.30 -1.52 -18.18
N LEU A 118 9.96 -0.36 -18.32
CA LEU A 118 10.56 0.35 -17.19
C LEU A 118 9.54 0.79 -16.15
N LEU A 119 8.39 1.29 -16.59
CA LEU A 119 7.33 1.77 -15.68
C LEU A 119 6.78 0.64 -14.79
N GLU A 120 6.54 -0.52 -15.40
CA GLU A 120 6.01 -1.67 -14.64
C GLU A 120 7.06 -2.26 -13.70
N ILE A 121 8.34 -2.29 -14.10
CA ILE A 121 9.45 -2.68 -13.22
C ILE A 121 9.53 -1.73 -12.02
N GLU A 122 9.38 -0.45 -12.22
CA GLU A 122 9.41 0.54 -11.14
C GLU A 122 8.27 0.32 -10.15
N ARG A 123 7.02 0.23 -10.63
CA ARG A 123 5.84 -0.08 -9.80
C ARG A 123 6.04 -1.36 -9.00
N TRP A 124 6.45 -2.42 -9.67
CA TRP A 124 6.68 -3.73 -9.06
C TRP A 124 7.81 -3.70 -8.01
N THR A 125 8.90 -3.01 -8.30
CA THR A 125 10.03 -2.85 -7.36
C THR A 125 9.60 -2.14 -6.09
N ARG A 126 8.79 -1.08 -6.19
CA ARG A 126 8.27 -0.32 -5.05
C ARG A 126 7.35 -1.19 -4.17
N VAL A 127 6.45 -1.97 -4.80
CA VAL A 127 5.58 -2.91 -4.07
C VAL A 127 6.39 -3.97 -3.33
N LEU A 128 7.39 -4.57 -3.99
CA LEU A 128 8.23 -5.58 -3.36
C LEU A 128 9.07 -5.01 -2.21
N MET A 129 9.60 -3.81 -2.38
CA MET A 129 10.33 -3.10 -1.32
C MET A 129 9.43 -2.89 -0.11
N MET A 130 8.21 -2.42 -0.32
CA MET A 130 7.22 -2.24 0.75
C MET A 130 6.90 -3.55 1.48
N LEU A 131 6.65 -4.63 0.72
CA LEU A 131 6.39 -5.96 1.29
C LEU A 131 7.57 -6.50 2.10
N GLU A 132 8.80 -6.23 1.66
CA GLU A 132 10.00 -6.66 2.35
C GLU A 132 10.22 -5.90 3.67
N MET A 133 9.96 -4.59 3.66
CA MET A 133 10.13 -3.72 4.83
C MET A 133 9.15 -4.08 5.95
N GLY A 134 7.96 -4.56 5.62
CA GLY A 134 6.91 -4.87 6.60
C GLY A 134 6.67 -6.36 6.85
N LYS A 135 7.66 -7.22 6.74
CA LYS A 135 7.53 -8.70 6.80
C LYS A 135 6.67 -9.27 7.94
N ASN A 136 6.57 -8.58 9.06
CA ASN A 136 5.85 -9.04 10.25
C ASN A 136 4.49 -8.33 10.43
N LYS A 137 4.02 -7.61 9.40
CA LYS A 137 2.78 -6.85 9.49
C LYS A 137 1.58 -7.62 8.94
N PRO A 138 0.36 -7.30 9.40
CA PRO A 138 -0.86 -7.90 8.87
C PRO A 138 -0.96 -7.72 7.34
N VAL A 139 -1.40 -8.77 6.66
CA VAL A 139 -1.56 -8.73 5.19
C VAL A 139 -2.58 -7.67 4.75
N GLU A 140 -3.49 -7.30 5.62
CA GLU A 140 -4.50 -6.25 5.42
C GLU A 140 -3.89 -4.88 5.15
N LEU A 141 -2.77 -4.53 5.80
CA LEU A 141 -2.06 -3.27 5.54
C LEU A 141 -1.61 -3.16 4.08
N TYR A 142 -1.05 -4.23 3.55
CA TYR A 142 -0.62 -4.27 2.15
C TYR A 142 -1.81 -4.24 1.20
N ARG A 143 -2.89 -4.97 1.54
CA ARG A 143 -4.12 -4.95 0.77
C ARG A 143 -4.71 -3.55 0.71
N MET A 144 -4.80 -2.85 1.84
CA MET A 144 -5.27 -1.46 1.90
C MET A 144 -4.39 -0.52 1.07
N ALA A 145 -3.06 -0.61 1.20
CA ALA A 145 -2.15 0.22 0.41
C ALA A 145 -2.31 -0.01 -1.10
N LEU A 146 -2.49 -1.26 -1.53
CA LEU A 146 -2.73 -1.60 -2.94
C LEU A 146 -4.11 -1.13 -3.43
N ILE A 147 -5.15 -1.24 -2.59
CA ILE A 147 -6.49 -0.73 -2.90
C ILE A 147 -6.44 0.80 -3.04
N ARG A 148 -5.82 1.50 -2.08
CA ARG A 148 -5.63 2.96 -2.17
C ARG A 148 -4.87 3.36 -3.43
N SER A 149 -3.79 2.63 -3.74
CA SER A 149 -2.98 2.86 -4.94
C SER A 149 -3.81 2.73 -6.23
N ARG A 150 -4.61 1.67 -6.35
CA ARG A 150 -5.51 1.50 -7.52
C ARG A 150 -6.64 2.51 -7.55
N PHE A 151 -7.20 2.85 -6.40
CA PHE A 151 -8.24 3.86 -6.31
C PHE A 151 -7.71 5.25 -6.69
N GLY A 152 -6.53 5.64 -6.20
CA GLY A 152 -5.86 6.89 -6.60
C GLY A 152 -5.56 6.93 -8.11
N GLU A 153 -5.14 5.82 -8.69
CA GLU A 153 -4.94 5.68 -10.14
C GLU A 153 -6.23 5.95 -10.91
N LEU A 154 -7.35 5.31 -10.50
CA LEU A 154 -8.66 5.51 -11.12
C LEU A 154 -9.17 6.96 -10.98
N ILE A 155 -8.97 7.59 -9.82
CA ILE A 155 -9.30 9.00 -9.62
C ILE A 155 -8.48 9.87 -10.59
N ALA A 156 -7.17 9.63 -10.68
CA ALA A 156 -6.30 10.40 -11.57
C ALA A 156 -6.68 10.23 -13.05
N GLU A 157 -7.01 9.01 -13.48
CA GLU A 157 -7.47 8.70 -14.84
C GLU A 157 -8.74 9.50 -15.24
N ASN A 158 -9.62 9.74 -14.26
CA ASN A 158 -10.93 10.40 -14.47
C ASN A 158 -10.97 11.85 -13.96
N SER A 159 -9.81 12.48 -13.78
CA SER A 159 -9.69 13.85 -13.29
C SER A 159 -8.74 14.68 -14.14
N ASN A 160 -8.60 15.96 -13.79
CA ASN A 160 -7.61 16.86 -14.38
C ASN A 160 -6.14 16.52 -13.96
N MET A 161 -5.94 15.43 -13.18
CA MET A 161 -4.65 15.02 -12.64
C MET A 161 -4.03 13.82 -13.38
N ILE A 162 -4.53 13.46 -14.56
CA ILE A 162 -4.06 12.31 -15.36
C ILE A 162 -2.54 12.34 -15.61
N ASN A 163 -1.97 13.52 -15.80
CA ASN A 163 -0.52 13.68 -16.03
C ASN A 163 0.33 13.36 -14.79
N ARG A 164 -0.31 13.20 -13.63
CA ARG A 164 0.34 12.89 -12.34
C ARG A 164 0.01 11.50 -11.82
N ILE A 165 -0.57 10.65 -12.65
CA ILE A 165 -1.06 9.32 -12.27
C ILE A 165 0.00 8.49 -11.53
N ASN A 166 1.25 8.50 -11.98
CA ASN A 166 2.34 7.74 -11.35
C ASN A 166 2.69 8.27 -9.95
N THR A 167 2.71 9.59 -9.78
CA THR A 167 2.96 10.25 -8.49
C THR A 167 1.84 9.96 -7.51
N ILE A 168 0.58 10.01 -7.96
CA ILE A 168 -0.62 9.72 -7.17
C ILE A 168 -0.66 8.24 -6.75
N THR A 169 -0.42 7.34 -7.69
CA THR A 169 -0.34 5.90 -7.42
C THR A 169 0.71 5.59 -6.36
N LEU A 170 1.87 6.24 -6.44
CA LEU A 170 2.96 6.10 -5.46
C LEU A 170 2.58 6.68 -4.09
N MET A 171 2.00 7.88 -4.06
CA MET A 171 1.51 8.50 -2.83
C MET A 171 0.55 7.56 -2.10
N CYS A 172 -0.45 7.05 -2.80
CA CYS A 172 -1.44 6.14 -2.23
C CYS A 172 -0.82 4.83 -1.74
N LEU A 173 0.16 4.29 -2.48
CA LEU A 173 0.89 3.08 -2.09
C LEU A 173 1.64 3.28 -0.77
N PHE A 174 2.26 4.43 -0.57
CA PHE A 174 3.04 4.75 0.63
C PHE A 174 2.23 5.37 1.76
N SER A 175 0.93 5.53 1.58
CA SER A 175 0.05 6.15 2.59
C SER A 175 -0.11 5.38 3.90
N LEU A 176 0.44 4.17 4.00
CA LEU A 176 0.47 3.32 5.21
C LEU A 176 1.90 2.85 5.54
N ILE A 177 2.92 3.50 4.99
CA ILE A 177 4.32 3.09 5.20
C ILE A 177 4.76 3.27 6.65
N ASP A 178 4.21 4.24 7.35
CA ASP A 178 4.38 4.49 8.78
C ASP A 178 3.94 3.29 9.62
N ALA A 179 2.76 2.76 9.36
CA ALA A 179 2.24 1.56 10.02
C ALA A 179 3.04 0.29 9.65
N MET A 180 3.58 0.22 8.43
CA MET A 180 4.41 -0.91 7.99
C MET A 180 5.78 -0.93 8.64
N LEU A 181 6.35 0.25 8.95
CA LEU A 181 7.69 0.40 9.50
C LEU A 181 7.70 0.65 11.02
N ASP A 182 6.54 0.89 11.65
CA ASP A 182 6.42 1.38 13.04
C ASP A 182 7.21 2.67 13.30
N LEU A 183 7.16 3.59 12.34
CA LEU A 183 7.79 4.89 12.37
C LEU A 183 6.74 5.99 12.16
N SER A 184 7.08 7.23 12.49
CA SER A 184 6.27 8.36 12.02
C SER A 184 6.33 8.44 10.49
N MET A 185 5.28 8.96 9.85
CA MET A 185 5.24 9.14 8.38
C MET A 185 6.46 9.93 7.90
N GLU A 186 6.83 10.97 8.64
CA GLU A 186 8.00 11.80 8.33
C GLU A 186 9.31 10.99 8.34
N GLU A 187 9.53 10.17 9.37
CA GLU A 187 10.73 9.33 9.49
C GLU A 187 10.78 8.23 8.43
N ALA A 188 9.63 7.63 8.13
CA ALA A 188 9.52 6.60 7.10
C ALA A 188 9.85 7.15 5.71
N LEU A 189 9.32 8.32 5.37
CA LEU A 189 9.52 8.94 4.06
C LEU A 189 10.93 9.53 3.88
N LYS A 190 11.62 9.94 4.96
CA LYS A 190 13.03 10.37 4.89
C LYS A 190 14.00 9.27 4.45
N GLN A 191 13.59 8.00 4.55
CA GLN A 191 14.43 6.86 4.15
C GLN A 191 14.36 6.56 2.65
N ILE A 192 13.42 7.20 1.94
CA ILE A 192 13.21 7.00 0.51
C ILE A 192 13.18 8.34 -0.22
N GLU A 193 13.61 8.32 -1.48
CA GLU A 193 13.54 9.50 -2.31
C GLU A 193 12.15 9.58 -2.98
N ILE A 194 11.37 10.58 -2.60
CA ILE A 194 10.02 10.84 -3.11
C ILE A 194 9.86 12.28 -3.57
N ASP A 195 8.85 12.55 -4.40
CA ASP A 195 8.49 13.89 -4.82
C ASP A 195 8.00 14.72 -3.63
N GLU A 196 8.34 16.00 -3.61
CA GLU A 196 7.96 16.95 -2.56
C GLU A 196 6.42 16.99 -2.37
N ASP A 197 5.65 16.96 -3.45
CA ASP A 197 4.18 16.97 -3.39
C ASP A 197 3.61 15.74 -2.69
N VAL A 198 4.27 14.57 -2.83
CA VAL A 198 3.90 13.33 -2.11
C VAL A 198 4.18 13.50 -0.63
N TYR A 199 5.35 14.06 -0.29
CA TYR A 199 5.74 14.34 1.09
C TYR A 199 4.77 15.30 1.76
N GLN A 200 4.44 16.42 1.10
CA GLN A 200 3.48 17.41 1.60
C GLN A 200 2.09 16.81 1.83
N ALA A 201 1.59 15.98 0.92
CA ALA A 201 0.29 15.34 1.06
C ALA A 201 0.24 14.33 2.21
N LEU A 202 1.29 13.50 2.37
CA LEU A 202 1.27 12.42 3.36
C LEU A 202 1.65 12.88 4.78
N VAL A 203 2.55 13.87 4.91
CA VAL A 203 3.04 14.34 6.21
C VAL A 203 2.22 15.51 6.75
N PHE A 204 1.94 16.49 5.89
CA PHE A 204 1.31 17.74 6.30
C PHE A 204 -0.16 17.86 5.89
N HIS A 205 -0.68 16.92 5.12
CA HIS A 205 -2.03 16.99 4.55
C HIS A 205 -2.27 18.30 3.77
N THR A 206 -1.31 18.67 2.94
CA THR A 206 -1.30 19.89 2.13
C THR A 206 -0.81 19.62 0.71
N GLY A 207 -0.91 20.64 -0.15
CA GLY A 207 -0.37 20.56 -1.51
C GLY A 207 -1.36 20.00 -2.54
N PRO A 208 -0.91 19.91 -3.80
CA PRO A 208 -1.80 19.63 -4.93
C PRO A 208 -2.36 18.19 -4.93
N LEU A 209 -1.75 17.25 -4.21
CA LEU A 209 -2.19 15.85 -4.16
C LEU A 209 -3.10 15.56 -2.97
N GLU A 210 -3.21 16.50 -2.03
CA GLU A 210 -4.00 16.33 -0.81
C GLU A 210 -5.48 16.06 -1.10
N LEU A 211 -6.06 16.75 -2.10
CA LEU A 211 -7.47 16.56 -2.48
C LEU A 211 -7.78 15.10 -2.85
N ILE A 212 -6.91 14.47 -3.65
CA ILE A 212 -7.08 13.04 -4.02
C ILE A 212 -6.96 12.16 -2.79
N PHE A 213 -5.98 12.42 -1.94
CA PHE A 213 -5.78 11.64 -0.72
C PHE A 213 -6.97 11.78 0.23
N SER A 214 -7.50 12.99 0.38
CA SER A 214 -8.72 13.25 1.17
C SER A 214 -9.94 12.52 0.63
N VAL A 215 -10.16 12.46 -0.70
CA VAL A 215 -11.26 11.66 -1.29
C VAL A 215 -11.16 10.20 -0.86
N ILE A 216 -9.96 9.62 -0.95
CA ILE A 216 -9.74 8.21 -0.58
C ILE A 216 -10.06 7.99 0.91
N LEU A 217 -9.58 8.87 1.78
CA LEU A 217 -9.82 8.78 3.23
C LEU A 217 -11.30 8.99 3.59
N CYS A 218 -11.98 9.92 2.91
CA CYS A 218 -13.42 10.14 3.09
C CYS A 218 -14.24 8.92 2.65
N TYR A 219 -13.86 8.30 1.53
CA TYR A 219 -14.51 7.08 1.06
C TYR A 219 -14.35 5.93 2.08
N GLU A 220 -13.14 5.70 2.59
CA GLU A 220 -12.87 4.67 3.60
C GLU A 220 -13.63 4.89 4.90
N ARG A 221 -13.86 6.16 5.27
CA ARG A 221 -14.60 6.54 6.49
C ARG A 221 -16.12 6.56 6.32
N GLY A 222 -16.61 6.40 5.09
CA GLY A 222 -18.04 6.48 4.79
C GLY A 222 -18.63 7.89 4.91
N THR A 223 -17.81 8.93 4.77
CA THR A 223 -18.21 10.35 4.86
C THR A 223 -18.55 10.91 3.47
N GLY A 224 -19.57 10.34 2.82
CA GLY A 224 -19.93 10.63 1.42
C GLY A 224 -20.23 12.10 1.11
N ASP A 225 -20.77 12.86 2.07
CA ASP A 225 -21.12 14.27 1.86
C ASP A 225 -19.88 15.13 1.50
N HIS A 226 -18.73 14.87 2.12
CA HIS A 226 -17.49 15.56 1.81
C HIS A 226 -16.88 15.16 0.46
N ILE A 227 -17.14 13.94 -0.03
CA ILE A 227 -16.67 13.49 -1.33
C ILE A 227 -17.28 14.35 -2.45
N CYS A 228 -18.57 14.69 -2.35
CA CYS A 228 -19.25 15.52 -3.33
C CYS A 228 -18.69 16.95 -3.44
N GLU A 229 -18.16 17.52 -2.38
CA GLU A 229 -17.50 18.82 -2.40
C GLU A 229 -16.13 18.75 -3.07
N ILE A 230 -15.29 17.80 -2.65
CA ILE A 230 -13.92 17.64 -3.14
C ILE A 230 -13.90 17.19 -4.61
N SER A 231 -14.87 16.37 -5.05
CA SER A 231 -14.94 15.88 -6.43
C SER A 231 -15.15 17.00 -7.45
N LYS A 232 -15.79 18.11 -7.07
CA LYS A 232 -15.95 19.28 -7.94
C LYS A 232 -14.61 19.94 -8.25
N ASP A 233 -13.72 20.05 -7.25
CA ASP A 233 -12.39 20.64 -7.41
C ASP A 233 -11.47 19.78 -8.27
N LEU A 234 -11.70 18.47 -8.28
CA LEU A 234 -10.99 17.50 -9.12
C LEU A 234 -11.60 17.33 -10.51
N CYS A 235 -12.72 18.03 -10.81
CA CYS A 235 -13.48 17.86 -12.05
C CYS A 235 -13.93 16.41 -12.31
N ILE A 236 -14.27 15.66 -11.26
CA ILE A 236 -14.75 14.28 -11.35
C ILE A 236 -16.25 14.27 -11.25
N ASP A 237 -16.92 13.47 -12.12
CA ASP A 237 -18.34 13.16 -11.94
C ASP A 237 -18.50 12.19 -10.75
N ALA A 238 -19.09 12.68 -9.66
CA ALA A 238 -19.22 11.93 -8.41
C ALA A 238 -20.22 10.76 -8.46
N ASN A 239 -21.06 10.69 -9.50
CA ASN A 239 -22.09 9.65 -9.63
C ASN A 239 -21.54 8.21 -9.68
N PRO A 240 -20.39 7.91 -10.30
CA PRO A 240 -19.83 6.55 -10.26
C PRO A 240 -19.15 6.16 -8.95
N LEU A 241 -18.89 7.11 -8.04
CA LEU A 241 -18.16 6.86 -6.78
C LEU A 241 -19.09 6.53 -5.60
N ILE A 242 -20.40 6.74 -5.74
CA ILE A 242 -21.41 6.61 -4.67
C ILE A 242 -22.33 5.40 -4.91
N GLY A 243 -22.17 4.67 -6.02
CA GLY A 243 -22.97 3.52 -6.43
C GLY A 243 -22.51 2.18 -5.85
#